data_89796c514f9838bdc6002fd8768592c1
#
_entry.id   89796c514f9838bdc6002fd8768592c1
#
_cell.length_a   1.000
_cell.length_b   1.000
_cell.length_c   1.000
_cell.angle_alpha   90.00
_cell.angle_beta   90.00
_cell.angle_gamma   90.00
#
_symmetry.space_group_name_H-M   'P 1'
#
loop_
_entity.id
_entity.type
_entity.pdbx_description
1 polymer ?
#
loop_
_entity_poly.entity_id
_entity_poly.type
_entity_poly.pdbx_seq_one_letter_code
_entity_poly.pdbx_strand_id
1 'polypeptide(L)'
;MVFDAGGFNPTNVMNKTSSLVLLGLSLLHSVSFGAENKRQVLLVAGRPSHGPGAHEHNAGVQLLAKCLKEGAGDRVEVQYSLNGEWPAAETLAKAHTLVLYSDGGAGHVASGHWEDVAREVRRGCGLVCLHYAVEPAYAPENWPEFQRTPEGKPAKQTVFNPARSSNGAGSAELANGLGGYFEQFWSVNPHWTANFQNFPKHPIANGVQPFSTLDEWYYHMRFRKGMKRVTPILSDLPPPETTQRGEGSHGGNPEQKQAVLERKEPQHVAWAVDREDGGRGFGFTGGHFHAGWGNENQRKLVLNAILWTAQAEVPEKGLESKVSEADMAANLDPKPAPKPKVPAK
;
A
#
# COMPACT_ATOMS: atom_id res chain seq x y z
N MET A 1 -34.79 77.27 -3.14
CA MET A 1 -34.89 78.01 -1.90
C MET A 1 -33.64 77.59 -1.10
N VAL A 2 -32.61 78.32 -1.23
CA VAL A 2 -32.22 79.64 -0.71
C VAL A 2 -31.94 79.62 0.80
N PHE A 3 -30.68 79.96 1.06
CA PHE A 3 -30.06 80.63 2.21
C PHE A 3 -29.56 79.71 3.31
N ASP A 4 -28.49 79.99 3.99
CA ASP A 4 -27.26 80.84 3.84
C ASP A 4 -26.43 80.67 5.09
N ALA A 5 -25.17 80.64 4.93
CA ALA A 5 -24.02 81.26 5.53
C ALA A 5 -23.98 81.62 7.05
N GLY A 6 -22.80 81.49 7.55
CA GLY A 6 -22.14 82.18 8.67
C GLY A 6 -21.22 81.26 9.47
N GLY A 7 -20.01 81.28 9.40
CA GLY A 7 -18.93 82.27 9.39
C GLY A 7 -18.57 82.74 10.82
N PHE A 8 -17.46 82.21 11.38
CA PHE A 8 -16.45 83.04 12.02
C PHE A 8 -15.31 82.16 12.68
N ASN A 9 -14.13 82.49 12.33
CA ASN A 9 -12.85 82.14 12.89
C ASN A 9 -12.46 83.24 13.92
N PRO A 10 -11.32 83.26 14.57
CA PRO A 10 -10.40 82.24 15.22
C PRO A 10 -10.04 82.64 16.66
N THR A 11 -9.39 81.84 17.40
CA THR A 11 -8.29 82.32 18.26
C THR A 11 -7.34 81.11 18.66
N ASN A 12 -6.09 81.37 18.46
CA ASN A 12 -4.90 80.63 18.94
C ASN A 12 -4.88 80.37 20.47
N VAL A 13 -4.45 79.23 20.89
CA VAL A 13 -3.55 79.10 22.06
C VAL A 13 -2.60 77.95 21.82
N MET A 14 -1.34 78.28 22.08
CA MET A 14 -0.11 77.55 21.91
C MET A 14 0.05 76.30 22.83
N ASN A 15 0.79 75.33 22.29
CA ASN A 15 1.81 74.51 22.90
C ASN A 15 1.53 73.68 24.14
N LYS A 16 1.69 72.37 23.98
CA LYS A 16 2.74 71.58 24.67
C LYS A 16 2.97 70.26 23.93
N THR A 17 4.13 70.16 23.31
CA THR A 17 4.73 68.95 22.82
C THR A 17 5.02 68.01 23.98
N SER A 18 4.30 66.89 24.06
CA SER A 18 4.67 65.76 24.86
C SER A 18 5.08 64.63 23.90
N SER A 19 6.39 64.48 23.77
CA SER A 19 6.97 63.33 23.04
C SER A 19 6.69 62.05 23.82
N LEU A 20 5.71 61.25 23.37
CA LEU A 20 5.52 59.90 23.83
C LEU A 20 6.49 59.01 23.05
N VAL A 21 7.58 58.57 23.71
CA VAL A 21 8.45 57.51 23.23
C VAL A 21 7.68 56.18 23.37
N LEU A 22 7.07 55.72 22.29
CA LEU A 22 6.59 54.34 22.23
C LEU A 22 7.78 53.41 22.15
N LEU A 23 8.14 52.81 23.28
CA LEU A 23 9.00 51.60 23.31
C LEU A 23 8.19 50.46 22.70
N GLY A 24 8.42 50.21 21.43
CA GLY A 24 7.91 49.00 20.76
C GLY A 24 8.60 47.75 21.38
N LEU A 25 7.93 47.06 22.29
CA LEU A 25 8.28 45.72 22.69
C LEU A 25 7.93 44.78 21.50
N SER A 26 8.90 44.52 20.64
CA SER A 26 8.84 43.43 19.69
C SER A 26 8.81 42.11 20.46
N LEU A 27 7.63 41.59 20.74
CA LEU A 27 7.45 40.18 21.14
C LEU A 27 7.89 39.32 19.95
N LEU A 28 9.13 38.92 19.91
CA LEU A 28 9.62 37.79 19.13
C LEU A 28 8.87 36.56 19.65
N HIS A 29 7.72 36.24 18.99
CA HIS A 29 7.14 34.92 19.12
C HIS A 29 8.15 33.97 18.49
N SER A 30 9.02 33.39 19.31
CA SER A 30 9.72 32.16 18.92
C SER A 30 8.65 31.11 18.66
N VAL A 31 8.34 30.89 17.39
CA VAL A 31 7.62 29.71 16.95
C VAL A 31 8.55 28.56 17.29
N SER A 32 8.34 27.97 18.46
CA SER A 32 8.89 26.67 18.79
C SER A 32 8.33 25.70 17.77
N PHE A 33 9.10 25.37 16.75
CA PHE A 33 8.87 24.15 15.99
C PHE A 33 8.98 23.02 17.00
N GLY A 34 7.86 22.65 17.61
CA GLY A 34 7.76 21.44 18.38
C GLY A 34 8.31 20.32 17.51
N ALA A 35 9.19 19.50 18.03
CA ALA A 35 9.70 18.33 17.34
C ALA A 35 8.51 17.57 16.78
N GLU A 36 8.38 17.56 15.46
CA GLU A 36 7.28 16.87 14.79
C GLU A 36 7.39 15.41 15.21
N ASN A 37 6.39 14.89 15.91
CA ASN A 37 6.44 13.52 16.42
C ASN A 37 6.64 12.58 15.23
N LYS A 38 7.73 11.79 15.26
CA LYS A 38 8.05 10.80 14.23
C LYS A 38 6.83 9.95 13.91
N ARG A 39 6.55 9.73 12.65
CA ARG A 39 5.46 8.85 12.23
C ARG A 39 5.83 7.39 12.51
N GLN A 40 4.98 6.67 13.22
CA GLN A 40 5.20 5.26 13.58
C GLN A 40 4.84 4.37 12.41
N VAL A 41 5.82 3.65 11.89
CA VAL A 41 5.67 2.65 10.82
C VAL A 41 5.79 1.27 11.45
N LEU A 42 4.77 0.44 11.31
CA LEU A 42 4.75 -0.93 11.81
C LEU A 42 4.68 -1.90 10.65
N LEU A 43 5.74 -2.71 10.48
CA LEU A 43 5.78 -3.75 9.46
C LEU A 43 5.54 -5.12 10.11
N VAL A 44 4.73 -5.96 9.45
CA VAL A 44 4.43 -7.31 9.94
C VAL A 44 4.73 -8.32 8.83
N ALA A 45 5.69 -9.20 9.09
CA ALA A 45 6.04 -10.30 8.22
C ALA A 45 5.17 -11.52 8.51
N GLY A 46 4.67 -12.18 7.46
CA GLY A 46 4.06 -13.50 7.55
C GLY A 46 5.07 -14.59 7.94
N ARG A 47 4.56 -15.80 8.12
CA ARG A 47 5.40 -16.99 8.35
C ARG A 47 6.19 -17.32 7.08
N PRO A 48 7.38 -17.97 7.22
CA PRO A 48 8.09 -18.53 6.08
C PRO A 48 7.22 -19.45 5.25
N SER A 49 7.24 -19.28 3.94
CA SER A 49 6.51 -20.12 3.00
C SER A 49 7.26 -20.23 1.66
N HIS A 50 6.81 -21.08 0.77
CA HIS A 50 7.39 -21.28 -0.56
C HIS A 50 8.87 -21.73 -0.53
N GLY A 51 9.52 -21.80 -1.70
CA GLY A 51 10.91 -22.16 -1.86
C GLY A 51 11.88 -21.00 -1.61
N PRO A 52 13.20 -21.28 -1.60
CA PRO A 52 14.21 -20.26 -1.44
C PRO A 52 14.07 -19.11 -2.46
N GLY A 53 14.18 -17.87 -1.98
CA GLY A 53 14.09 -16.66 -2.79
C GLY A 53 12.67 -16.20 -3.11
N ALA A 54 11.63 -16.98 -2.78
CA ALA A 54 10.23 -16.60 -2.89
C ALA A 54 9.62 -16.46 -1.50
N HIS A 55 8.70 -15.49 -1.31
CA HIS A 55 8.03 -15.22 -0.02
C HIS A 55 9.00 -15.10 1.17
N GLU A 56 10.09 -14.40 0.95
CA GLU A 56 11.07 -14.08 2.01
C GLU A 56 10.52 -12.90 2.86
N HIS A 57 9.39 -13.14 3.53
CA HIS A 57 8.66 -12.09 4.26
C HIS A 57 9.52 -11.46 5.36
N ASN A 58 10.22 -12.27 6.14
CA ASN A 58 11.10 -11.80 7.22
C ASN A 58 12.26 -10.95 6.69
N ALA A 59 12.93 -11.41 5.65
CA ALA A 59 14.03 -10.67 5.03
C ALA A 59 13.54 -9.37 4.39
N GLY A 60 12.43 -9.44 3.66
CA GLY A 60 11.84 -8.25 3.00
C GLY A 60 11.41 -7.17 3.99
N VAL A 61 10.74 -7.55 5.09
CA VAL A 61 10.34 -6.62 6.15
C VAL A 61 11.57 -5.96 6.79
N GLN A 62 12.60 -6.73 7.12
CA GLN A 62 13.83 -6.20 7.74
C GLN A 62 14.61 -5.31 6.77
N LEU A 63 14.66 -5.66 5.47
CA LEU A 63 15.29 -4.84 4.44
C LEU A 63 14.57 -3.50 4.25
N LEU A 64 13.23 -3.51 4.15
CA LEU A 64 12.43 -2.28 4.04
C LEU A 64 12.56 -1.43 5.31
N ALA A 65 12.56 -2.05 6.48
CA ALA A 65 12.78 -1.35 7.75
C ALA A 65 14.16 -0.66 7.81
N LYS A 66 15.24 -1.35 7.36
CA LYS A 66 16.57 -0.76 7.22
C LYS A 66 16.54 0.46 6.30
N CYS A 67 15.97 0.32 5.10
CA CYS A 67 15.91 1.40 4.12
C CYS A 67 15.11 2.61 4.64
N LEU A 68 14.01 2.38 5.36
CA LEU A 68 13.23 3.45 5.98
C LEU A 68 14.02 4.17 7.08
N LYS A 69 14.69 3.43 7.98
CA LYS A 69 15.49 4.02 9.05
C LYS A 69 16.64 4.88 8.52
N GLU A 70 17.33 4.39 7.50
CA GLU A 70 18.47 5.09 6.89
C GLU A 70 18.04 6.29 6.02
N GLY A 71 17.00 6.11 5.18
CA GLY A 71 16.60 7.12 4.20
C GLY A 71 15.62 8.17 4.75
N ALA A 72 14.73 7.79 5.65
CA ALA A 72 13.73 8.71 6.18
C ALA A 72 14.20 9.49 7.43
N GLY A 73 15.22 9.01 8.12
CA GLY A 73 15.78 9.69 9.30
C GLY A 73 14.73 9.96 10.37
N ASP A 74 14.63 11.22 10.80
CA ASP A 74 13.72 11.62 11.87
C ASP A 74 12.23 11.71 11.48
N ARG A 75 11.87 11.49 10.21
CA ARG A 75 10.47 11.50 9.74
C ARG A 75 9.67 10.31 10.27
N VAL A 76 10.31 9.17 10.48
CA VAL A 76 9.64 7.94 10.91
C VAL A 76 10.39 7.24 12.04
N GLU A 77 9.63 6.50 12.84
CA GLU A 77 10.13 5.46 13.72
C GLU A 77 9.58 4.12 13.23
N VAL A 78 10.48 3.14 13.05
CA VAL A 78 10.14 1.88 12.39
C VAL A 78 10.26 0.72 13.37
N GLN A 79 9.16 0.00 13.55
CA GLN A 79 9.06 -1.24 14.28
C GLN A 79 8.61 -2.36 13.36
N TYR A 80 8.91 -3.61 13.70
CA TYR A 80 8.43 -4.77 12.95
C TYR A 80 8.22 -6.01 13.82
N SER A 81 7.28 -6.86 13.36
CA SER A 81 7.06 -8.22 13.86
C SER A 81 7.40 -9.21 12.77
N LEU A 82 7.92 -10.37 13.15
CA LEU A 82 8.40 -11.41 12.23
C LEU A 82 7.64 -12.72 12.44
N ASN A 83 7.83 -13.69 11.54
CA ASN A 83 7.36 -15.08 11.68
C ASN A 83 5.84 -15.23 11.88
N GLY A 84 5.04 -14.27 11.39
CA GLY A 84 3.59 -14.29 11.55
C GLY A 84 3.12 -13.92 12.96
N GLU A 85 3.97 -13.33 13.78
CA GLU A 85 3.59 -12.82 15.09
C GLU A 85 2.77 -11.53 14.92
N TRP A 86 1.56 -11.54 15.48
CA TRP A 86 0.70 -10.35 15.44
C TRP A 86 1.10 -9.37 16.54
N PRO A 87 1.23 -8.06 16.22
CA PRO A 87 1.66 -7.06 17.19
C PRO A 87 0.65 -6.88 18.33
N ALA A 88 1.16 -6.52 19.51
CA ALA A 88 0.31 -6.16 20.65
C ALA A 88 -0.59 -4.95 20.35
N ALA A 89 -1.76 -4.89 20.98
CA ALA A 89 -2.75 -3.84 20.74
C ALA A 89 -2.19 -2.41 20.97
N GLU A 90 -1.32 -2.24 21.96
CA GLU A 90 -0.66 -0.96 22.27
C GLU A 90 0.32 -0.52 21.18
N THR A 91 0.95 -1.47 20.49
CA THR A 91 1.84 -1.21 19.35
C THR A 91 1.03 -0.82 18.13
N LEU A 92 -0.05 -1.55 17.84
CA LEU A 92 -0.99 -1.24 16.76
C LEU A 92 -1.59 0.15 16.93
N ALA A 93 -2.05 0.48 18.14
CA ALA A 93 -2.69 1.77 18.44
C ALA A 93 -1.78 3.00 18.21
N LYS A 94 -0.47 2.80 18.25
CA LYS A 94 0.52 3.87 17.99
C LYS A 94 0.88 3.99 16.49
N ALA A 95 0.63 2.96 15.70
CA ALA A 95 1.03 2.95 14.30
C ALA A 95 0.30 4.01 13.48
N HIS A 96 1.03 4.79 12.69
CA HIS A 96 0.48 5.68 11.68
C HIS A 96 0.24 4.96 10.36
N THR A 97 1.00 3.90 10.10
CA THR A 97 0.77 2.96 9.01
C THR A 97 1.12 1.54 9.42
N LEU A 98 0.29 0.59 8.99
CA LEU A 98 0.48 -0.85 9.13
C LEU A 98 0.84 -1.42 7.76
N VAL A 99 1.98 -2.10 7.68
CA VAL A 99 2.49 -2.74 6.46
C VAL A 99 2.45 -4.25 6.66
N LEU A 100 1.68 -4.95 5.84
CA LEU A 100 1.53 -6.40 5.87
C LEU A 100 2.25 -7.01 4.67
N TYR A 101 3.23 -7.87 4.92
CA TYR A 101 3.93 -8.64 3.90
C TYR A 101 3.88 -10.11 4.28
N SER A 102 2.94 -10.83 3.72
CA SER A 102 2.65 -12.22 4.10
C SER A 102 2.00 -13.00 2.97
N ASP A 103 1.80 -14.30 3.19
CA ASP A 103 0.84 -15.05 2.40
C ASP A 103 -0.55 -14.46 2.52
N GLY A 104 -1.40 -14.78 1.56
CA GLY A 104 -2.82 -14.45 1.52
C GLY A 104 -3.72 -15.61 1.93
N GLY A 105 -5.02 -15.42 1.73
CA GLY A 105 -6.02 -16.44 2.03
C GLY A 105 -5.99 -16.86 3.50
N ALA A 106 -6.03 -18.16 3.75
CA ALA A 106 -5.95 -18.72 5.10
C ALA A 106 -4.59 -18.50 5.78
N GLY A 107 -3.54 -18.25 5.00
CA GLY A 107 -2.17 -17.96 5.48
C GLY A 107 -1.91 -16.50 5.78
N HIS A 108 -2.89 -15.62 5.57
CA HIS A 108 -2.74 -14.18 5.77
C HIS A 108 -2.39 -13.85 7.23
N VAL A 109 -1.39 -13.00 7.44
CA VAL A 109 -0.91 -12.68 8.80
C VAL A 109 -1.99 -12.03 9.68
N ALA A 110 -2.96 -11.35 9.08
CA ALA A 110 -4.11 -10.79 9.79
C ALA A 110 -5.26 -11.81 10.00
N SER A 111 -5.08 -13.09 9.66
CA SER A 111 -6.07 -14.14 9.94
C SER A 111 -6.35 -14.20 11.45
N GLY A 112 -7.62 -14.06 11.85
CA GLY A 112 -8.00 -13.95 13.26
C GLY A 112 -7.84 -12.55 13.86
N HIS A 113 -7.32 -11.56 13.12
CA HIS A 113 -7.04 -10.19 13.57
C HIS A 113 -7.68 -9.11 12.69
N TRP A 114 -8.65 -9.48 11.84
CA TRP A 114 -9.30 -8.52 10.95
C TRP A 114 -10.03 -7.39 11.68
N GLU A 115 -10.54 -7.65 12.89
CA GLU A 115 -11.14 -6.61 13.73
C GLU A 115 -10.10 -5.58 14.19
N ASP A 116 -8.88 -6.01 14.46
CA ASP A 116 -7.78 -5.10 14.77
C ASP A 116 -7.47 -4.23 13.55
N VAL A 117 -7.32 -4.84 12.36
CA VAL A 117 -7.12 -4.09 11.10
C VAL A 117 -8.25 -3.09 10.87
N ALA A 118 -9.50 -3.52 11.02
CA ALA A 118 -10.67 -2.65 10.86
C ALA A 118 -10.66 -1.48 11.85
N ARG A 119 -10.29 -1.72 13.11
CA ARG A 119 -10.16 -0.69 14.14
C ARG A 119 -9.10 0.35 13.76
N GLU A 120 -7.92 -0.12 13.35
CA GLU A 120 -6.81 0.75 12.97
C GLU A 120 -7.14 1.55 11.69
N VAL A 121 -7.74 0.92 10.70
CA VAL A 121 -8.23 1.59 9.49
C VAL A 121 -9.25 2.69 9.85
N ARG A 122 -10.26 2.39 10.69
CA ARG A 122 -11.26 3.38 11.10
C ARG A 122 -10.69 4.59 11.85
N ARG A 123 -9.59 4.44 12.59
CA ARG A 123 -8.94 5.59 13.24
C ARG A 123 -8.03 6.40 12.32
N GLY A 124 -7.96 6.04 11.03
CA GLY A 124 -7.17 6.76 10.03
C GLY A 124 -5.74 6.20 9.83
N CYS A 125 -5.37 5.09 10.47
CA CYS A 125 -4.09 4.42 10.24
C CYS A 125 -3.97 4.02 8.77
N GLY A 126 -2.79 4.26 8.16
CA GLY A 126 -2.47 3.79 6.82
C GLY A 126 -2.45 2.26 6.75
N LEU A 127 -2.81 1.70 5.61
CA LEU A 127 -2.70 0.27 5.35
C LEU A 127 -1.91 0.02 4.08
N VAL A 128 -0.88 -0.80 4.16
CA VAL A 128 -0.09 -1.27 3.04
C VAL A 128 -0.12 -2.79 3.02
N CYS A 129 -0.49 -3.39 1.89
CA CYS A 129 -0.38 -4.83 1.69
C CYS A 129 0.56 -5.11 0.51
N LEU A 130 1.57 -5.93 0.76
CA LEU A 130 2.59 -6.31 -0.20
C LEU A 130 2.38 -7.76 -0.63
N HIS A 131 2.44 -7.99 -1.93
CA HIS A 131 2.33 -9.26 -2.60
C HIS A 131 1.02 -9.99 -2.23
N TYR A 132 1.11 -11.19 -1.73
CA TYR A 132 -0.03 -12.05 -1.45
C TYR A 132 -0.91 -11.54 -0.30
N ALA A 133 -0.41 -10.61 0.54
CA ALA A 133 -1.22 -9.94 1.56
C ALA A 133 -2.37 -9.09 0.98
N VAL A 134 -2.49 -8.92 -0.33
CA VAL A 134 -3.66 -8.31 -0.98
C VAL A 134 -4.83 -9.29 -1.14
N GLU A 135 -4.65 -10.58 -0.80
CA GLU A 135 -5.69 -11.60 -0.91
C GLU A 135 -6.30 -11.93 0.46
N PRO A 136 -7.60 -11.64 0.67
CA PRO A 136 -8.31 -12.03 1.90
C PRO A 136 -8.59 -13.54 1.93
N ALA A 137 -9.06 -14.03 3.06
CA ALA A 137 -9.50 -15.41 3.20
C ALA A 137 -10.63 -15.73 2.20
N TYR A 138 -10.65 -16.96 1.74
CA TYR A 138 -11.68 -17.48 0.86
C TYR A 138 -12.75 -18.22 1.68
N ALA A 139 -14.01 -17.84 1.53
CA ALA A 139 -15.14 -18.46 2.22
C ALA A 139 -16.17 -18.99 1.21
N PRO A 140 -15.88 -20.14 0.58
CA PRO A 140 -16.73 -20.72 -0.45
C PRO A 140 -18.12 -21.12 0.07
N GLU A 141 -18.22 -21.45 1.35
CA GLU A 141 -19.48 -21.82 2.02
C GLU A 141 -20.50 -20.67 2.02
N ASN A 142 -20.07 -19.43 1.85
CA ASN A 142 -20.94 -18.28 1.74
C ASN A 142 -21.52 -18.08 0.31
N TRP A 143 -21.17 -18.95 -0.62
CA TRP A 143 -21.66 -18.89 -1.98
C TRP A 143 -22.84 -19.83 -2.18
N PRO A 144 -24.01 -19.36 -2.60
CA PRO A 144 -25.21 -20.20 -2.79
C PRO A 144 -25.02 -21.32 -3.80
N GLU A 145 -24.11 -21.12 -4.77
CA GLU A 145 -23.83 -22.07 -5.86
C GLU A 145 -22.56 -22.90 -5.60
N PHE A 146 -22.01 -22.81 -4.41
CA PHE A 146 -20.83 -23.58 -4.05
C PHE A 146 -21.18 -25.06 -3.90
N GLN A 147 -20.62 -25.89 -4.80
CA GLN A 147 -20.76 -27.33 -4.72
C GLN A 147 -19.48 -27.95 -4.15
N ARG A 148 -19.66 -28.92 -3.27
CA ARG A 148 -18.56 -29.75 -2.81
C ARG A 148 -18.56 -31.08 -3.57
N THR A 149 -17.36 -31.61 -3.85
CA THR A 149 -17.24 -32.99 -4.29
C THR A 149 -17.67 -33.95 -3.16
N PRO A 150 -17.94 -35.22 -3.47
CA PRO A 150 -18.24 -36.24 -2.44
C PRO A 150 -17.17 -36.30 -1.34
N GLU A 151 -15.91 -35.97 -1.66
CA GLU A 151 -14.78 -35.94 -0.72
C GLU A 151 -14.72 -34.60 0.09
N GLY A 152 -15.73 -33.74 -0.03
CA GLY A 152 -15.81 -32.47 0.68
C GLY A 152 -14.90 -31.37 0.14
N LYS A 153 -14.19 -31.60 -0.98
CA LYS A 153 -13.36 -30.57 -1.61
C LYS A 153 -14.23 -29.60 -2.40
N PRO A 154 -13.79 -28.35 -2.56
CA PRO A 154 -14.45 -27.42 -3.47
C PRO A 154 -14.56 -28.03 -4.85
N ALA A 155 -15.77 -28.16 -5.38
CA ALA A 155 -15.96 -28.50 -6.79
C ALA A 155 -15.38 -27.36 -7.64
N LYS A 156 -14.73 -27.70 -8.77
CA LYS A 156 -14.32 -26.67 -9.72
C LYS A 156 -15.56 -25.87 -10.10
N GLN A 157 -15.51 -24.58 -9.85
CA GLN A 157 -16.55 -23.71 -10.34
C GLN A 157 -16.47 -23.67 -11.86
N THR A 158 -17.52 -24.14 -12.49
CA THR A 158 -17.59 -24.22 -13.97
C THR A 158 -18.21 -22.97 -14.59
N VAL A 159 -18.76 -22.08 -13.76
CA VAL A 159 -19.47 -20.89 -14.26
C VAL A 159 -18.85 -19.64 -13.63
N PHE A 160 -18.19 -18.85 -14.45
CA PHE A 160 -17.72 -17.52 -14.08
C PHE A 160 -18.92 -16.59 -13.86
N ASN A 161 -18.93 -15.89 -12.73
CA ASN A 161 -19.94 -14.88 -12.42
C ASN A 161 -19.27 -13.56 -12.02
N PRO A 162 -19.27 -12.54 -12.89
CA PRO A 162 -18.59 -11.26 -12.63
C PRO A 162 -19.20 -10.45 -11.47
N ALA A 163 -20.43 -10.78 -11.07
CA ALA A 163 -21.10 -10.11 -9.95
C ALA A 163 -20.71 -10.66 -8.57
N ARG A 164 -19.91 -11.71 -8.51
CA ARG A 164 -19.47 -12.33 -7.25
C ARG A 164 -18.37 -11.53 -6.62
N SER A 165 -18.41 -11.45 -5.31
CA SER A 165 -17.30 -11.03 -4.48
C SER A 165 -16.91 -12.16 -3.53
N SER A 166 -15.64 -12.32 -3.21
CA SER A 166 -15.24 -13.20 -2.15
C SER A 166 -15.74 -12.60 -0.83
N ASN A 167 -16.57 -13.33 -0.11
CA ASN A 167 -17.11 -12.90 1.17
C ASN A 167 -16.27 -13.44 2.36
N GLY A 168 -15.01 -13.77 2.11
CA GLY A 168 -14.11 -14.27 3.13
C GLY A 168 -13.68 -13.20 4.12
N ALA A 169 -13.27 -13.64 5.30
CA ALA A 169 -12.74 -12.73 6.32
C ALA A 169 -11.58 -11.90 5.76
N GLY A 170 -11.63 -10.60 5.97
CA GLY A 170 -10.64 -9.63 5.48
C GLY A 170 -11.01 -8.94 4.17
N SER A 171 -11.99 -9.44 3.39
CA SER A 171 -12.33 -8.81 2.12
C SER A 171 -12.92 -7.40 2.27
N ALA A 172 -13.75 -7.18 3.28
CA ALA A 172 -14.28 -5.86 3.60
C ALA A 172 -13.19 -4.91 4.09
N GLU A 173 -12.29 -5.40 4.95
CA GLU A 173 -11.17 -4.65 5.50
C GLU A 173 -10.20 -4.22 4.40
N LEU A 174 -9.86 -5.11 3.47
CA LEU A 174 -9.00 -4.78 2.32
C LEU A 174 -9.72 -3.84 1.33
N ALA A 175 -11.00 -4.08 1.02
CA ALA A 175 -11.78 -3.17 0.19
C ALA A 175 -11.86 -1.75 0.80
N ASN A 176 -12.01 -1.65 2.12
CA ASN A 176 -12.07 -0.37 2.84
C ASN A 176 -10.68 0.25 3.02
N GLY A 177 -9.69 -0.54 3.40
CA GLY A 177 -8.33 -0.09 3.67
C GLY A 177 -7.51 0.22 2.42
N LEU A 178 -7.61 -0.64 1.40
CA LEU A 178 -6.81 -0.57 0.17
C LEU A 178 -7.59 -0.09 -1.06
N GLY A 179 -8.93 -0.11 -1.02
CA GLY A 179 -9.75 0.21 -2.20
C GLY A 179 -9.82 -0.90 -3.25
N GLY A 180 -9.11 -1.98 -3.06
CA GLY A 180 -9.07 -3.14 -3.95
C GLY A 180 -8.34 -4.32 -3.31
N TYR A 181 -8.56 -5.52 -3.82
CA TYR A 181 -7.96 -6.75 -3.30
C TYR A 181 -7.96 -7.85 -4.37
N PHE A 182 -7.20 -8.91 -4.15
CA PHE A 182 -7.26 -10.12 -4.97
C PHE A 182 -8.53 -10.90 -4.63
N GLU A 183 -9.37 -11.16 -5.61
CA GLU A 183 -10.55 -11.99 -5.43
C GLU A 183 -10.37 -13.32 -6.14
N GLN A 184 -10.48 -14.43 -5.41
CA GLN A 184 -10.39 -15.76 -5.99
C GLN A 184 -11.47 -15.95 -7.08
N PHE A 185 -11.12 -16.69 -8.14
CA PHE A 185 -11.92 -16.89 -9.35
C PHE A 185 -12.19 -15.63 -10.19
N TRP A 186 -11.64 -14.49 -9.79
CA TRP A 186 -11.67 -13.23 -10.55
C TRP A 186 -10.28 -12.75 -10.93
N SER A 187 -9.40 -12.57 -9.94
CA SER A 187 -8.03 -12.15 -10.12
C SER A 187 -7.12 -13.33 -10.49
N VAL A 188 -5.95 -13.06 -11.06
CA VAL A 188 -4.98 -14.08 -11.49
C VAL A 188 -3.56 -13.72 -11.04
N ASN A 189 -2.72 -14.75 -10.85
CA ASN A 189 -1.36 -14.62 -10.32
C ASN A 189 -0.28 -15.27 -11.20
N PRO A 190 -0.11 -14.85 -12.45
CA PRO A 190 0.96 -15.39 -13.30
C PRO A 190 2.32 -14.74 -12.96
N HIS A 191 3.41 -15.48 -13.26
CA HIS A 191 4.73 -14.88 -13.34
C HIS A 191 4.94 -14.21 -14.69
N TRP A 192 5.33 -12.95 -14.70
CA TRP A 192 5.65 -12.21 -15.92
C TRP A 192 6.54 -11.01 -15.67
N THR A 193 7.21 -10.54 -16.72
CA THR A 193 8.02 -9.33 -16.66
C THR A 193 7.14 -8.14 -17.02
N ALA A 194 6.85 -7.30 -16.04
CA ALA A 194 6.15 -6.04 -16.26
C ALA A 194 7.14 -4.92 -16.62
N ASN A 195 6.69 -3.97 -17.43
CA ASN A 195 7.50 -2.86 -17.94
C ASN A 195 6.80 -1.53 -17.66
N PHE A 196 7.17 -0.88 -16.60
CA PHE A 196 6.55 0.34 -16.11
C PHE A 196 7.23 1.57 -16.69
N GLN A 197 6.57 2.25 -17.63
CA GLN A 197 7.10 3.41 -18.35
C GLN A 197 6.47 4.73 -17.89
N ASN A 198 5.24 4.69 -17.40
CA ASN A 198 4.47 5.88 -17.08
C ASN A 198 3.95 5.81 -15.65
N PHE A 199 4.07 6.92 -14.94
CA PHE A 199 3.64 7.05 -13.55
C PHE A 199 2.66 8.21 -13.39
N PRO A 200 1.67 8.10 -12.50
CA PRO A 200 0.78 9.22 -12.21
C PRO A 200 1.53 10.34 -11.47
N LYS A 201 1.00 11.55 -11.53
CA LYS A 201 1.45 12.63 -10.66
C LYS A 201 0.97 12.37 -9.23
N HIS A 202 1.73 11.58 -8.48
CA HIS A 202 1.40 11.15 -7.13
C HIS A 202 2.68 11.05 -6.29
N PRO A 203 2.67 11.39 -4.98
CA PRO A 203 3.87 11.33 -4.14
C PRO A 203 4.57 9.96 -4.14
N ILE A 204 3.83 8.87 -4.26
CA ILE A 204 4.38 7.50 -4.35
C ILE A 204 5.33 7.35 -5.56
N ALA A 205 5.07 8.07 -6.64
CA ALA A 205 5.87 8.03 -7.85
C ALA A 205 7.05 9.02 -7.85
N ASN A 206 7.25 9.78 -6.79
CA ASN A 206 8.34 10.75 -6.71
C ASN A 206 9.71 10.08 -6.93
N GLY A 207 10.47 10.60 -7.90
CA GLY A 207 11.82 10.13 -8.21
C GLY A 207 11.92 8.72 -8.80
N VAL A 208 10.81 8.03 -9.01
CA VAL A 208 10.77 6.71 -9.67
C VAL A 208 11.02 6.89 -11.16
N GLN A 209 11.98 6.13 -11.68
CA GLN A 209 12.30 6.10 -13.10
C GLN A 209 11.68 4.85 -13.75
N PRO A 210 11.48 4.84 -15.08
CA PRO A 210 11.04 3.65 -15.79
C PRO A 210 11.87 2.42 -15.43
N PHE A 211 11.20 1.31 -15.17
CA PHE A 211 11.85 0.04 -14.81
C PHE A 211 11.06 -1.16 -15.29
N SER A 212 11.77 -2.27 -15.40
CA SER A 212 11.19 -3.56 -15.75
C SER A 212 11.63 -4.60 -14.72
N THR A 213 10.71 -5.47 -14.32
CA THR A 213 11.02 -6.51 -13.33
C THR A 213 10.12 -7.72 -13.50
N LEU A 214 10.72 -8.91 -13.36
CA LEU A 214 10.01 -10.17 -13.28
C LEU A 214 9.48 -10.35 -11.86
N ASP A 215 8.17 -10.60 -11.74
CA ASP A 215 7.55 -10.99 -10.47
C ASP A 215 6.31 -11.86 -10.73
N GLU A 216 5.67 -12.33 -9.68
CA GLU A 216 4.33 -12.89 -9.74
C GLU A 216 3.32 -11.73 -9.65
N TRP A 217 3.27 -10.92 -10.70
CA TRP A 217 2.41 -9.75 -10.74
C TRP A 217 0.95 -10.15 -10.86
N TYR A 218 0.21 -10.06 -9.75
CA TYR A 218 -1.24 -10.28 -9.75
C TYR A 218 -1.94 -9.18 -10.51
N TYR A 219 -2.94 -9.55 -11.26
CA TYR A 219 -3.73 -8.58 -11.98
C TYR A 219 -5.22 -8.96 -12.03
N HIS A 220 -6.05 -8.13 -12.69
CA HIS A 220 -7.50 -8.22 -12.70
C HIS A 220 -8.06 -8.17 -11.26
N MET A 221 -7.56 -7.20 -10.50
CA MET A 221 -7.91 -7.03 -9.10
C MET A 221 -9.37 -6.59 -8.96
N ARG A 222 -9.99 -6.94 -7.82
CA ARG A 222 -11.31 -6.44 -7.48
C ARG A 222 -11.19 -5.08 -6.82
N PHE A 223 -11.54 -4.02 -7.55
CA PHE A 223 -11.60 -2.66 -7.02
C PHE A 223 -13.01 -2.30 -6.55
N ARG A 224 -13.11 -1.35 -5.65
CA ARG A 224 -14.39 -0.73 -5.29
C ARG A 224 -15.05 -0.10 -6.50
N LYS A 225 -16.39 -0.02 -6.49
CA LYS A 225 -17.20 0.44 -7.63
C LYS A 225 -16.68 1.78 -8.17
N GLY A 226 -16.40 1.80 -9.48
CA GLY A 226 -15.91 2.99 -10.19
C GLY A 226 -14.53 3.45 -9.73
N MET A 227 -13.75 2.60 -9.07
CA MET A 227 -12.44 2.93 -8.52
C MET A 227 -12.44 4.22 -7.69
N LYS A 228 -13.53 4.48 -6.96
CA LYS A 228 -13.70 5.73 -6.20
C LYS A 228 -12.52 5.97 -5.28
N ARG A 229 -11.81 7.11 -5.48
CA ARG A 229 -10.61 7.53 -4.74
C ARG A 229 -9.43 6.52 -4.82
N VAL A 230 -9.43 5.65 -5.83
CA VAL A 230 -8.32 4.75 -6.13
C VAL A 230 -7.53 5.32 -7.29
N THR A 231 -6.21 5.42 -7.11
CA THR A 231 -5.27 5.88 -8.13
C THR A 231 -4.37 4.72 -8.52
N PRO A 232 -4.40 4.22 -9.77
CA PRO A 232 -3.40 3.29 -10.25
C PRO A 232 -2.00 3.90 -10.18
N ILE A 233 -1.06 3.16 -9.60
CA ILE A 233 0.35 3.60 -9.46
C ILE A 233 1.25 2.87 -10.45
N LEU A 234 1.11 1.55 -10.56
CA LEU A 234 1.77 0.74 -11.58
C LEU A 234 0.73 0.03 -12.42
N SER A 235 0.86 0.15 -13.72
CA SER A 235 -0.01 -0.52 -14.69
C SER A 235 0.79 -0.96 -15.89
N ASP A 236 0.51 -2.16 -16.39
CA ASP A 236 1.05 -2.65 -17.64
C ASP A 236 0.06 -3.62 -18.30
N LEU A 237 0.24 -3.89 -19.57
CA LEU A 237 -0.55 -4.89 -20.29
C LEU A 237 0.13 -6.27 -20.16
N PRO A 238 -0.47 -7.23 -19.43
CA PRO A 238 0.11 -8.55 -19.30
C PRO A 238 0.27 -9.24 -20.65
N PRO A 239 1.35 -9.99 -20.86
CA PRO A 239 1.55 -10.75 -22.09
C PRO A 239 0.45 -11.81 -22.30
N PRO A 240 0.08 -12.13 -23.54
CA PRO A 240 -1.00 -13.09 -23.83
C PRO A 240 -0.83 -14.46 -23.17
N GLU A 241 0.40 -14.94 -23.01
CA GLU A 241 0.71 -16.22 -22.35
C GLU A 241 0.26 -16.29 -20.90
N THR A 242 0.15 -15.15 -20.21
CA THR A 242 -0.36 -15.09 -18.83
C THR A 242 -1.82 -15.49 -18.71
N THR A 243 -2.56 -15.47 -19.81
CA THR A 243 -3.99 -15.81 -19.89
C THR A 243 -4.24 -17.30 -20.16
N GLN A 244 -3.21 -18.09 -20.42
CA GLN A 244 -3.34 -19.50 -20.84
C GLN A 244 -3.65 -20.45 -19.68
N ARG A 245 -3.47 -20.01 -18.42
CA ARG A 245 -3.81 -20.82 -17.25
C ARG A 245 -5.30 -21.19 -17.29
N GLY A 246 -5.62 -22.44 -16.97
CA GLY A 246 -7.01 -22.90 -16.84
C GLY A 246 -7.76 -22.15 -15.74
N GLU A 247 -9.09 -22.14 -15.84
CA GLU A 247 -9.94 -21.52 -14.82
C GLU A 247 -9.74 -22.16 -13.44
N GLY A 248 -9.72 -21.33 -12.43
CA GLY A 248 -9.51 -21.74 -11.04
C GLY A 248 -9.48 -20.57 -10.11
N SER A 249 -9.21 -20.84 -8.83
CA SER A 249 -9.16 -19.79 -7.79
C SER A 249 -8.17 -18.65 -8.12
N HIS A 250 -7.08 -18.98 -8.83
CA HIS A 250 -6.00 -18.03 -9.19
C HIS A 250 -5.73 -18.08 -10.70
N GLY A 251 -6.67 -18.53 -11.50
CA GLY A 251 -6.46 -18.79 -12.91
C GLY A 251 -7.53 -18.20 -13.82
N GLY A 252 -7.16 -18.07 -15.08
CA GLY A 252 -7.78 -17.56 -16.26
C GLY A 252 -9.30 -17.62 -16.39
N ASN A 253 -10.04 -16.75 -15.73
CA ASN A 253 -11.46 -16.56 -15.99
C ASN A 253 -11.71 -15.89 -17.36
N PRO A 254 -12.91 -16.03 -17.97
CA PRO A 254 -13.22 -15.46 -19.27
C PRO A 254 -13.07 -13.92 -19.32
N GLU A 255 -13.49 -13.21 -18.28
CA GLU A 255 -13.43 -11.74 -18.25
C GLU A 255 -11.99 -11.23 -18.25
N GLN A 256 -11.10 -11.87 -17.48
CA GLN A 256 -9.67 -11.58 -17.49
C GLN A 256 -9.06 -11.77 -18.88
N LYS A 257 -9.46 -12.85 -19.59
CA LYS A 257 -9.00 -13.10 -20.96
C LYS A 257 -9.48 -12.02 -21.92
N GLN A 258 -10.74 -11.62 -21.83
CA GLN A 258 -11.29 -10.54 -22.66
C GLN A 258 -10.59 -9.20 -22.36
N ALA A 259 -10.36 -8.87 -21.10
CA ALA A 259 -9.66 -7.65 -20.72
C ALA A 259 -8.27 -7.56 -21.36
N VAL A 260 -7.49 -8.64 -21.28
CA VAL A 260 -6.11 -8.66 -21.78
C VAL A 260 -6.04 -8.87 -23.29
N LEU A 261 -6.76 -9.87 -23.83
CA LEU A 261 -6.58 -10.30 -25.23
C LEU A 261 -7.39 -9.45 -26.21
N GLU A 262 -8.60 -9.05 -25.85
CA GLU A 262 -9.52 -8.35 -26.75
C GLU A 262 -9.49 -6.85 -26.53
N ARG A 263 -9.73 -6.39 -25.29
CA ARG A 263 -9.79 -4.95 -24.97
C ARG A 263 -8.44 -4.30 -24.77
N LYS A 264 -7.35 -5.09 -24.60
CA LYS A 264 -5.99 -4.59 -24.36
C LYS A 264 -5.92 -3.62 -23.19
N GLU A 265 -6.62 -3.93 -22.14
CA GLU A 265 -6.69 -3.10 -20.94
C GLU A 265 -5.43 -3.26 -20.09
N PRO A 266 -4.65 -2.18 -19.85
CA PRO A 266 -3.58 -2.23 -18.86
C PRO A 266 -4.13 -2.65 -17.49
N GLN A 267 -3.42 -3.56 -16.84
CA GLN A 267 -3.81 -4.10 -15.54
C GLN A 267 -3.07 -3.38 -14.43
N HIS A 268 -3.77 -3.04 -13.37
CA HIS A 268 -3.22 -2.31 -12.23
C HIS A 268 -2.63 -3.29 -11.22
N VAL A 269 -1.31 -3.25 -11.06
CA VAL A 269 -0.56 -4.15 -10.16
C VAL A 269 -0.06 -3.44 -8.89
N ALA A 270 -0.15 -2.11 -8.85
CA ALA A 270 -0.03 -1.31 -7.64
C ALA A 270 -0.99 -0.13 -7.71
N TRP A 271 -1.60 0.20 -6.57
CA TRP A 271 -2.58 1.27 -6.47
C TRP A 271 -2.57 1.94 -5.11
N ALA A 272 -2.96 3.19 -5.06
CA ALA A 272 -3.16 3.98 -3.86
C ALA A 272 -4.64 4.30 -3.66
N VAL A 273 -5.06 4.50 -2.43
CA VAL A 273 -6.38 5.01 -2.09
C VAL A 273 -6.30 6.10 -1.04
N ASP A 274 -6.95 7.22 -1.31
CA ASP A 274 -7.28 8.24 -0.32
C ASP A 274 -8.65 7.88 0.27
N ARG A 275 -8.69 7.53 1.56
CA ARG A 275 -9.93 7.13 2.23
C ARG A 275 -10.75 8.35 2.67
N GLU A 276 -12.06 8.14 2.85
CA GLU A 276 -12.96 9.21 3.31
C GLU A 276 -12.71 9.62 4.76
N ASP A 277 -12.14 8.72 5.56
CA ASP A 277 -11.72 8.95 6.95
C ASP A 277 -10.40 9.74 7.08
N GLY A 278 -9.81 10.16 5.95
CA GLY A 278 -8.50 10.82 5.90
C GLY A 278 -7.30 9.90 5.95
N GLY A 279 -7.51 8.60 6.15
CA GLY A 279 -6.45 7.60 6.06
C GLY A 279 -6.09 7.27 4.61
N ARG A 280 -5.03 6.49 4.43
CA ARG A 280 -4.49 6.14 3.12
C ARG A 280 -4.22 4.65 3.02
N GLY A 281 -4.31 4.09 1.82
CA GLY A 281 -3.99 2.70 1.58
C GLY A 281 -3.13 2.52 0.34
N PHE A 282 -2.35 1.44 0.31
CA PHE A 282 -1.53 1.07 -0.84
C PHE A 282 -1.48 -0.45 -0.98
N GLY A 283 -1.91 -0.93 -2.15
CA GLY A 283 -1.77 -2.33 -2.56
C GLY A 283 -0.66 -2.47 -3.61
N PHE A 284 0.16 -3.50 -3.47
CA PHE A 284 1.28 -3.79 -4.36
C PHE A 284 1.40 -5.30 -4.54
N THR A 285 1.24 -5.79 -5.76
CA THR A 285 1.17 -7.23 -6.03
C THR A 285 2.52 -7.88 -6.30
N GLY A 286 3.58 -7.11 -6.52
CA GLY A 286 4.95 -7.62 -6.60
C GLY A 286 5.53 -8.02 -5.23
N GLY A 287 6.72 -8.60 -5.23
CA GLY A 287 7.41 -9.04 -4.02
C GLY A 287 7.32 -10.54 -3.77
N HIS A 288 6.87 -11.34 -4.75
CA HIS A 288 7.02 -12.79 -4.72
C HIS A 288 8.50 -13.16 -4.63
N PHE A 289 9.29 -12.59 -5.53
CA PHE A 289 10.73 -12.82 -5.52
C PHE A 289 11.46 -11.77 -4.68
N HIS A 290 12.21 -12.24 -3.69
CA HIS A 290 13.03 -11.35 -2.86
C HIS A 290 14.01 -10.51 -3.68
N ALA A 291 14.53 -11.08 -4.77
CA ALA A 291 15.40 -10.38 -5.72
C ALA A 291 14.81 -9.09 -6.29
N GLY A 292 13.48 -8.98 -6.36
CA GLY A 292 12.77 -7.76 -6.78
C GLY A 292 13.12 -6.54 -5.92
N TRP A 293 13.44 -6.73 -4.65
CA TRP A 293 13.87 -5.63 -3.75
C TRP A 293 15.24 -5.07 -4.11
N GLY A 294 16.03 -5.76 -4.92
CA GLY A 294 17.28 -5.25 -5.52
C GLY A 294 17.03 -4.15 -6.56
N ASN A 295 15.85 -4.13 -7.21
CA ASN A 295 15.49 -3.05 -8.13
C ASN A 295 15.23 -1.75 -7.35
N GLU A 296 16.06 -0.74 -7.59
CA GLU A 296 15.99 0.54 -6.87
C GLU A 296 14.64 1.24 -7.04
N ASN A 297 14.09 1.24 -8.25
CA ASN A 297 12.84 1.95 -8.55
C ASN A 297 11.62 1.25 -7.94
N GLN A 298 11.58 -0.09 -7.97
CA GLN A 298 10.56 -0.87 -7.27
C GLN A 298 10.62 -0.60 -5.77
N ARG A 299 11.81 -0.66 -5.19
CA ARG A 299 12.03 -0.41 -3.76
C ARG A 299 11.69 1.04 -3.38
N LYS A 300 12.15 2.03 -4.16
CA LYS A 300 11.82 3.45 -3.96
C LYS A 300 10.31 3.69 -3.95
N LEU A 301 9.58 3.12 -4.90
CA LEU A 301 8.13 3.25 -4.99
C LEU A 301 7.43 2.71 -3.72
N VAL A 302 7.82 1.54 -3.24
CA VAL A 302 7.23 0.95 -2.03
C VAL A 302 7.60 1.75 -0.78
N LEU A 303 8.83 2.22 -0.66
CA LEU A 303 9.26 3.08 0.45
C LEU A 303 8.49 4.42 0.47
N ASN A 304 8.32 5.04 -0.70
CA ASN A 304 7.48 6.24 -0.85
C ASN A 304 6.03 5.97 -0.42
N ALA A 305 5.48 4.82 -0.79
CA ALA A 305 4.12 4.43 -0.42
C ALA A 305 3.96 4.25 1.09
N ILE A 306 4.95 3.68 1.76
CA ILE A 306 4.96 3.55 3.23
C ILE A 306 5.00 4.93 3.90
N LEU A 307 5.86 5.84 3.42
CA LEU A 307 5.87 7.22 3.93
C LEU A 307 4.54 7.92 3.69
N TRP A 308 4.01 7.83 2.48
CA TRP A 308 2.76 8.47 2.11
C TRP A 308 1.59 7.95 2.95
N THR A 309 1.49 6.64 3.18
CA THR A 309 0.42 6.05 3.99
C THR A 309 0.58 6.39 5.48
N ALA A 310 1.81 6.58 5.97
CA ALA A 310 2.09 7.09 7.31
C ALA A 310 1.79 8.59 7.46
N GLN A 311 1.42 9.27 6.37
CA GLN A 311 1.30 10.74 6.30
C GLN A 311 2.60 11.46 6.69
N ALA A 312 3.73 10.83 6.41
CA ALA A 312 5.05 11.44 6.44
C ALA A 312 5.33 12.11 5.09
N GLU A 313 6.24 13.08 5.10
CA GLU A 313 6.71 13.71 3.87
C GLU A 313 7.42 12.70 2.97
N VAL A 314 7.00 12.65 1.70
CA VAL A 314 7.70 11.91 0.65
C VAL A 314 8.60 12.91 -0.10
N PRO A 315 9.93 12.72 -0.11
CA PRO A 315 10.83 13.64 -0.81
C PRO A 315 10.46 13.76 -2.30
N GLU A 316 10.71 14.93 -2.91
CA GLU A 316 10.44 15.15 -4.34
C GLU A 316 11.21 14.17 -5.25
N LYS A 317 12.41 13.75 -4.86
CA LYS A 317 13.23 12.75 -5.57
C LYS A 317 12.97 11.31 -5.09
N GLY A 318 11.92 11.11 -4.27
CA GLY A 318 11.62 9.85 -3.61
C GLY A 318 12.60 9.54 -2.46
N LEU A 319 12.32 8.47 -1.73
CA LEU A 319 13.19 8.01 -0.66
C LEU A 319 14.40 7.27 -1.26
N GLU A 320 15.57 7.82 -1.07
CA GLU A 320 16.82 7.18 -1.46
C GLU A 320 17.17 6.04 -0.48
N SER A 321 17.62 4.92 -1.02
CA SER A 321 18.07 3.78 -0.23
C SER A 321 19.19 3.04 -0.95
N LYS A 322 20.18 2.60 -0.19
CA LYS A 322 21.27 1.77 -0.70
C LYS A 322 21.10 0.35 -0.17
N VAL A 323 21.18 -0.61 -1.08
CA VAL A 323 21.07 -2.03 -0.76
C VAL A 323 22.23 -2.75 -1.43
N SER A 324 23.05 -3.43 -0.65
CA SER A 324 24.16 -4.26 -1.11
C SER A 324 23.71 -5.72 -1.34
N GLU A 325 24.56 -6.50 -1.98
CA GLU A 325 24.36 -7.96 -2.09
C GLU A 325 24.26 -8.62 -0.71
N ALA A 326 25.03 -8.14 0.26
CA ALA A 326 24.98 -8.63 1.63
C ALA A 326 23.64 -8.32 2.30
N ASP A 327 23.07 -7.13 2.06
CA ASP A 327 21.72 -6.79 2.54
C ASP A 327 20.66 -7.70 1.93
N MET A 328 20.78 -8.01 0.64
CA MET A 328 19.87 -8.91 -0.06
C MET A 328 19.97 -10.35 0.40
N ALA A 329 21.16 -10.80 0.84
CA ALA A 329 21.38 -12.14 1.36
C ALA A 329 21.07 -12.28 2.86
N ALA A 330 20.86 -11.14 3.57
CA ALA A 330 20.61 -11.15 5.00
C ALA A 330 19.18 -11.59 5.35
N ASN A 331 19.04 -12.29 6.47
CA ASN A 331 17.75 -12.65 7.08
C ASN A 331 16.83 -13.51 6.20
N LEU A 332 17.36 -14.16 5.15
CA LEU A 332 16.58 -15.11 4.36
C LEU A 332 16.11 -16.26 5.25
N ASP A 333 14.89 -16.70 5.00
CA ASP A 333 14.30 -17.79 5.75
C ASP A 333 15.04 -19.13 5.47
N PRO A 334 15.30 -19.98 6.49
CA PRO A 334 15.84 -21.30 6.28
C PRO A 334 14.81 -22.19 5.58
N LYS A 335 14.90 -22.29 4.26
CA LYS A 335 13.96 -23.05 3.43
C LYS A 335 14.63 -24.30 2.86
N PRO A 336 13.88 -25.42 2.74
CA PRO A 336 14.44 -26.63 2.14
C PRO A 336 14.80 -26.37 0.68
N ALA A 337 15.92 -26.93 0.24
CA ALA A 337 16.29 -26.89 -1.17
C ALA A 337 15.18 -27.48 -2.06
N PRO A 338 14.98 -26.97 -3.29
CA PRO A 338 14.02 -27.53 -4.22
C PRO A 338 14.26 -29.02 -4.41
N LYS A 339 13.20 -29.83 -4.29
CA LYS A 339 13.32 -31.26 -4.65
C LYS A 339 13.73 -31.36 -6.11
N PRO A 340 14.68 -32.27 -6.46
CA PRO A 340 15.03 -32.51 -7.85
C PRO A 340 13.77 -32.86 -8.65
N LYS A 341 13.57 -32.19 -9.79
CA LYS A 341 12.50 -32.57 -10.70
C LYS A 341 12.75 -34.01 -11.15
N VAL A 342 11.90 -34.95 -10.73
CA VAL A 342 11.91 -36.31 -11.29
C VAL A 342 11.51 -36.18 -12.74
N PRO A 343 12.29 -36.65 -13.72
CA PRO A 343 11.88 -36.64 -15.11
C PRO A 343 10.53 -37.34 -15.25
N ALA A 344 9.59 -36.72 -15.94
CA ALA A 344 8.36 -37.42 -16.29
C ALA A 344 8.70 -38.69 -17.08
N LYS A 345 8.20 -39.83 -16.61
CA LYS A 345 8.33 -41.11 -17.30
C LYS A 345 7.47 -41.12 -18.57
#